data_bb86c3ef79f3636d6c9e024b641eeb07
#
_entry.id   bb86c3ef79f3636d6c9e024b641eeb07
#
_cell.length_a   1.000
_cell.length_b   1.000
_cell.length_c   1.000
_cell.angle_alpha   90.00
_cell.angle_beta   90.00
_cell.angle_gamma   90.00
#
_symmetry.space_group_name_H-M   'P 1'
#
loop_
_entity.id
_entity.type
_entity.pdbx_description
1 polymer ?
#
loop_
_entity_poly.entity_id
_entity_poly.type
_entity_poly.pdbx_seq_one_letter_code
_entity_poly.pdbx_strand_id
1 'polypeptide(L)'
;MATTRYLARYGVPCDSAFSLLEEVALDVADGRIAWVGEESAAPVHEGPTVKLNGLVMPGLINAHAHSPMTLLRGAGDGLPLMEWLTQVMWPREGQMNPEDALWGMRLGAAEMLLAGVTASCEMYLFEESLVQASLEAGIRLAITPGIISALHGETYNASKSRLSAIADFHSQYHNPES
;
A
#
# COMPACT_ATOMS: atom_id res chain seq x y z
N MET A 1 13.19 -23.45 -11.60
CA MET A 1 13.05 -22.01 -11.30
C MET A 1 14.10 -21.66 -10.26
N ALA A 2 14.76 -20.51 -10.40
CA ALA A 2 15.81 -20.13 -9.45
C ALA A 2 15.15 -19.66 -8.15
N THR A 3 15.43 -20.40 -7.06
CA THR A 3 15.00 -20.02 -5.72
C THR A 3 16.13 -19.24 -5.05
N THR A 4 15.84 -18.14 -4.40
CA THR A 4 16.80 -17.40 -3.56
C THR A 4 16.46 -17.67 -2.10
N ARG A 5 17.46 -18.07 -1.34
CA ARG A 5 17.36 -18.25 0.12
C ARG A 5 17.85 -17.02 0.85
N TYR A 6 17.06 -16.51 1.78
CA TYR A 6 17.42 -15.46 2.72
C TYR A 6 17.60 -16.09 4.11
N LEU A 7 18.74 -15.82 4.74
CA LEU A 7 19.04 -16.27 6.10
C LEU A 7 19.02 -15.08 7.05
N ALA A 8 18.31 -15.20 8.16
CA ALA A 8 18.26 -14.17 9.18
C ALA A 8 18.33 -14.79 10.57
N ARG A 9 18.86 -14.05 11.54
CA ARG A 9 18.95 -14.52 12.92
C ARG A 9 17.57 -14.73 13.55
N TYR A 10 16.60 -13.87 13.22
CA TYR A 10 15.24 -13.94 13.74
C TYR A 10 14.22 -13.82 12.63
N GLY A 11 13.04 -14.44 12.83
CA GLY A 11 11.90 -14.30 11.96
C GLY A 11 10.58 -14.25 12.72
N VAL A 12 9.70 -13.36 12.30
CA VAL A 12 8.32 -13.24 12.81
C VAL A 12 7.39 -13.49 11.64
N PRO A 13 6.87 -14.73 11.47
CA PRO A 13 5.98 -15.04 10.33
C PRO A 13 4.59 -14.40 10.45
N CYS A 14 4.26 -13.81 11.59
CA CYS A 14 2.95 -13.25 11.90
C CYS A 14 1.82 -14.29 11.80
N ASP A 15 2.10 -15.50 12.20
CA ASP A 15 1.12 -16.58 12.28
C ASP A 15 0.20 -16.45 13.51
N SER A 16 -0.83 -17.32 13.60
CA SER A 16 -1.79 -17.32 14.71
C SER A 16 -1.18 -17.71 16.05
N ALA A 17 0.01 -18.32 16.05
CA ALA A 17 0.73 -18.71 17.26
C ALA A 17 1.67 -17.61 17.77
N PHE A 18 1.78 -16.48 17.06
CA PHE A 18 2.74 -15.41 17.35
C PHE A 18 4.19 -15.93 17.47
N SER A 19 4.56 -16.79 16.55
CA SER A 19 5.87 -17.47 16.59
C SER A 19 7.03 -16.48 16.43
N LEU A 20 8.09 -16.71 17.20
CA LEU A 20 9.41 -16.14 16.99
C LEU A 20 10.33 -17.29 16.59
N LEU A 21 10.88 -17.23 15.37
CA LEU A 21 11.83 -18.20 14.86
C LEU A 21 13.25 -17.68 15.07
N GLU A 22 14.18 -18.59 15.41
CA GLU A 22 15.62 -18.30 15.46
C GLU A 22 16.32 -19.03 14.30
N GLU A 23 17.43 -18.44 13.81
CA GLU A 23 18.20 -18.97 12.68
C GLU A 23 17.28 -19.34 11.50
N VAL A 24 16.65 -18.32 10.91
CA VAL A 24 15.58 -18.48 9.92
C VAL A 24 16.14 -18.59 8.52
N ALA A 25 15.60 -19.53 7.75
CA ALA A 25 15.67 -19.52 6.29
C ALA A 25 14.31 -19.15 5.69
N LEU A 26 14.34 -18.31 4.67
CA LEU A 26 13.19 -17.90 3.85
C LEU A 26 13.54 -18.13 2.38
N ASP A 27 12.85 -19.05 1.72
CA ASP A 27 13.04 -19.32 0.31
C ASP A 27 11.98 -18.59 -0.54
N VAL A 28 12.45 -17.84 -1.51
CA VAL A 28 11.60 -17.10 -2.44
C VAL A 28 11.82 -17.63 -3.86
N ALA A 29 10.74 -18.02 -4.52
CA ALA A 29 10.70 -18.43 -5.90
C ALA A 29 9.60 -17.66 -6.64
N ASP A 30 9.93 -17.07 -7.78
CA ASP A 30 8.97 -16.34 -8.64
C ASP A 30 8.14 -15.29 -7.88
N GLY A 31 8.78 -14.55 -6.96
CA GLY A 31 8.14 -13.50 -6.16
C GLY A 31 7.22 -14.03 -5.06
N ARG A 32 7.20 -15.35 -4.79
CA ARG A 32 6.40 -15.98 -3.73
C ARG A 32 7.28 -16.68 -2.71
N ILE A 33 6.83 -16.72 -1.47
CA ILE A 33 7.47 -17.50 -0.42
C ILE A 33 7.20 -18.99 -0.70
N ALA A 34 8.28 -19.72 -1.00
CA ALA A 34 8.23 -21.16 -1.23
C ALA A 34 8.37 -21.95 0.08
N TRP A 35 9.13 -21.39 1.03
CA TRP A 35 9.34 -22.00 2.35
C TRP A 35 9.79 -20.94 3.36
N VAL A 36 9.42 -21.13 4.62
CA VAL A 36 9.90 -20.33 5.77
C VAL A 36 9.93 -21.19 7.03
N GLY A 37 11.01 -21.10 7.79
CA GLY A 37 11.17 -21.82 9.04
C GLY A 37 12.60 -21.76 9.57
N GLU A 38 12.95 -22.60 10.54
CA GLU A 38 14.31 -22.70 11.05
C GLU A 38 15.25 -23.26 9.98
N GLU A 39 16.44 -22.70 9.82
CA GLU A 39 17.43 -23.11 8.82
C GLU A 39 17.74 -24.61 8.90
N SER A 40 17.79 -25.19 10.13
CA SER A 40 18.06 -26.61 10.38
C SER A 40 17.03 -27.56 9.76
N ALA A 41 15.80 -27.09 9.53
CA ALA A 41 14.71 -27.83 8.92
C ALA A 41 14.48 -27.49 7.45
N ALA A 42 15.26 -26.56 6.90
CA ALA A 42 15.08 -26.08 5.55
C ALA A 42 15.38 -27.17 4.50
N PRO A 43 14.63 -27.22 3.38
CA PRO A 43 14.92 -28.15 2.28
C PRO A 43 16.30 -27.87 1.66
N VAL A 44 16.83 -28.87 0.95
CA VAL A 44 18.11 -28.70 0.20
C VAL A 44 17.96 -27.52 -0.77
N HIS A 45 18.96 -26.65 -0.79
CA HIS A 45 18.95 -25.43 -1.61
C HIS A 45 20.26 -25.32 -2.41
N GLU A 46 20.15 -25.15 -3.70
CA GLU A 46 21.28 -25.00 -4.64
C GLU A 46 21.38 -23.59 -5.26
N GLY A 47 20.43 -22.70 -4.94
CA GLY A 47 20.37 -21.34 -5.47
C GLY A 47 21.20 -20.32 -4.68
N PRO A 48 21.09 -19.05 -5.04
CA PRO A 48 21.73 -17.97 -4.31
C PRO A 48 21.26 -17.88 -2.85
N THR A 49 22.20 -17.60 -1.95
CA THR A 49 21.90 -17.38 -0.53
C THR A 49 22.33 -15.98 -0.11
N VAL A 50 21.43 -15.24 0.52
CA VAL A 50 21.63 -13.88 1.02
C VAL A 50 21.53 -13.88 2.54
N LYS A 51 22.57 -13.42 3.23
CA LYS A 51 22.55 -13.25 4.69
C LYS A 51 22.06 -11.86 5.05
N LEU A 52 21.05 -11.79 5.90
CA LEU A 52 20.45 -10.56 6.41
C LEU A 52 20.89 -10.31 7.85
N ASN A 53 21.21 -9.06 8.16
CA ASN A 53 21.48 -8.66 9.54
C ASN A 53 20.16 -8.18 10.18
N GLY A 54 19.61 -9.00 11.07
CA GLY A 54 18.44 -8.60 11.83
C GLY A 54 17.29 -9.59 11.81
N LEU A 55 16.09 -9.07 11.69
CA LEU A 55 14.83 -9.81 11.74
C LEU A 55 14.14 -9.76 10.39
N VAL A 56 13.58 -10.90 9.98
CA VAL A 56 12.69 -11.00 8.80
C VAL A 56 11.24 -11.07 9.28
N MET A 57 10.39 -10.26 8.69
CA MET A 57 8.94 -10.25 8.94
C MET A 57 8.19 -9.87 7.65
N PRO A 58 6.88 -10.14 7.56
CA PRO A 58 6.06 -9.57 6.49
C PRO A 58 6.18 -8.06 6.43
N GLY A 59 6.12 -7.49 5.23
CA GLY A 59 6.09 -6.04 5.06
C GLY A 59 4.91 -5.41 5.80
N LEU A 60 5.10 -4.20 6.29
CA LEU A 60 4.05 -3.44 6.97
C LEU A 60 2.91 -3.09 5.99
N ILE A 61 1.71 -2.96 6.53
CA ILE A 61 0.53 -2.55 5.78
C ILE A 61 0.05 -1.20 6.32
N ASN A 62 -0.03 -0.19 5.46
CA ASN A 62 -0.69 1.07 5.78
C ASN A 62 -2.20 0.89 5.54
N ALA A 63 -2.96 0.66 6.61
CA ALA A 63 -4.38 0.35 6.53
C ALA A 63 -5.29 1.57 6.32
N HIS A 64 -4.75 2.80 6.30
CA HIS A 64 -5.49 4.02 6.06
C HIS A 64 -4.54 5.11 5.54
N ALA A 65 -4.72 5.51 4.29
CA ALA A 65 -3.87 6.52 3.66
C ALA A 65 -4.64 7.40 2.66
N HIS A 66 -4.05 8.58 2.45
CA HIS A 66 -4.41 9.57 1.44
C HIS A 66 -3.11 10.05 0.81
N SER A 67 -2.36 9.13 0.21
CA SER A 67 -0.96 9.35 -0.17
C SER A 67 -0.72 10.53 -1.10
N PRO A 68 -1.61 10.93 -2.05
CA PRO A 68 -1.42 12.16 -2.81
C PRO A 68 -1.30 13.43 -1.97
N MET A 69 -1.83 13.43 -0.73
CA MET A 69 -1.67 14.53 0.22
C MET A 69 -0.22 14.77 0.69
N THR A 70 0.72 13.91 0.34
CA THR A 70 2.16 14.17 0.56
C THR A 70 2.59 15.51 -0.03
N LEU A 71 1.97 15.96 -1.12
CA LEU A 71 2.19 17.29 -1.72
C LEU A 71 1.66 18.45 -0.85
N LEU A 72 0.76 18.17 0.08
CA LEU A 72 0.11 19.15 0.95
C LEU A 72 0.64 19.10 2.39
N ARG A 73 1.76 18.43 2.60
CA ARG A 73 2.37 18.20 3.92
C ARG A 73 2.60 19.53 4.66
N GLY A 74 2.22 19.57 5.94
CA GLY A 74 2.36 20.76 6.80
C GLY A 74 1.32 21.85 6.55
N ALA A 75 0.42 21.67 5.58
CA ALA A 75 -0.62 22.66 5.32
C ALA A 75 -1.68 22.66 6.42
N GLY A 76 -1.83 23.80 7.11
CA GLY A 76 -2.83 24.01 8.16
C GLY A 76 -2.57 23.28 9.47
N ASP A 77 -1.30 23.02 9.80
CA ASP A 77 -0.92 22.41 11.07
C ASP A 77 -1.53 23.16 12.27
N GLY A 78 -2.03 22.39 13.24
CA GLY A 78 -2.60 22.90 14.48
C GLY A 78 -4.08 23.29 14.41
N LEU A 79 -4.73 23.18 13.25
CA LEU A 79 -6.16 23.45 13.11
C LEU A 79 -6.99 22.25 13.58
N PRO A 80 -8.19 22.47 14.16
CA PRO A 80 -9.18 21.42 14.38
C PRO A 80 -9.58 20.77 13.04
N LEU A 81 -9.96 19.48 13.08
CA LEU A 81 -10.22 18.69 11.86
C LEU A 81 -11.12 19.38 10.84
N MET A 82 -12.28 19.86 11.28
CA MET A 82 -13.25 20.47 10.32
C MET A 82 -12.76 21.80 9.74
N GLU A 83 -12.04 22.60 10.53
CA GLU A 83 -11.41 23.82 10.05
C GLU A 83 -10.28 23.50 9.08
N TRP A 84 -9.44 22.52 9.40
CA TRP A 84 -8.39 22.03 8.53
C TRP A 84 -8.94 21.54 7.19
N LEU A 85 -9.98 20.72 7.20
CA LEU A 85 -10.62 20.22 5.98
C LEU A 85 -11.21 21.39 5.14
N THR A 86 -12.07 22.20 5.73
CA THR A 86 -12.88 23.19 4.98
C THR A 86 -12.09 24.41 4.54
N GLN A 87 -11.10 24.86 5.34
CA GLN A 87 -10.36 26.08 5.07
C GLN A 87 -9.03 25.82 4.37
N VAL A 88 -8.47 24.60 4.49
CA VAL A 88 -7.13 24.31 3.99
C VAL A 88 -7.12 23.20 2.96
N MET A 89 -7.62 22.00 3.29
CA MET A 89 -7.44 20.83 2.43
C MET A 89 -8.37 20.85 1.22
N TRP A 90 -9.69 20.90 1.40
CA TRP A 90 -10.62 20.87 0.28
C TRP A 90 -10.43 22.00 -0.74
N PRO A 91 -10.10 23.26 -0.35
CA PRO A 91 -9.74 24.28 -1.34
C PRO A 91 -8.49 23.95 -2.15
N ARG A 92 -7.51 23.24 -1.58
CA ARG A 92 -6.30 22.79 -2.30
C ARG A 92 -6.55 21.58 -3.15
N GLU A 93 -7.21 20.58 -2.60
CA GLU A 93 -7.60 19.37 -3.32
C GLU A 93 -8.50 19.66 -4.52
N GLY A 94 -9.36 20.67 -4.40
CA GLY A 94 -10.19 21.14 -5.50
C GLY A 94 -9.40 21.79 -6.66
N GLN A 95 -8.11 22.07 -6.48
CA GLN A 95 -7.21 22.57 -7.52
C GLN A 95 -6.29 21.48 -8.07
N MET A 96 -6.23 20.32 -7.41
CA MET A 96 -5.41 19.18 -7.88
C MET A 96 -6.00 18.59 -9.16
N ASN A 97 -5.11 18.07 -9.96
CA ASN A 97 -5.44 17.35 -11.19
C ASN A 97 -4.85 15.91 -11.13
N PRO A 98 -5.14 15.04 -12.13
CA PRO A 98 -4.62 13.68 -12.14
C PRO A 98 -3.09 13.57 -12.08
N GLU A 99 -2.36 14.52 -12.65
CA GLU A 99 -0.89 14.53 -12.61
C GLU A 99 -0.37 14.85 -11.22
N ASP A 100 -1.00 15.78 -10.50
CA ASP A 100 -0.66 16.06 -9.10
C ASP A 100 -0.88 14.82 -8.22
N ALA A 101 -2.01 14.14 -8.39
CA ALA A 101 -2.30 12.91 -7.66
C ALA A 101 -1.29 11.80 -7.97
N LEU A 102 -0.87 11.66 -9.23
CA LEU A 102 0.16 10.73 -9.66
C LEU A 102 1.50 10.99 -8.95
N TRP A 103 1.97 12.24 -8.96
CA TRP A 103 3.23 12.59 -8.30
C TRP A 103 3.17 12.48 -6.78
N GLY A 104 2.06 12.88 -6.17
CA GLY A 104 1.87 12.73 -4.73
C GLY A 104 1.84 11.26 -4.31
N MET A 105 1.16 10.40 -5.05
CA MET A 105 1.15 8.95 -4.81
C MET A 105 2.54 8.33 -5.01
N ARG A 106 3.29 8.72 -6.05
CA ARG A 106 4.68 8.28 -6.26
C ARG A 106 5.57 8.61 -5.07
N LEU A 107 5.47 9.84 -4.54
CA LEU A 107 6.22 10.26 -3.36
C LEU A 107 5.81 9.43 -2.13
N GLY A 108 4.50 9.30 -1.89
CA GLY A 108 3.99 8.49 -0.77
C GLY A 108 4.41 7.02 -0.86
N ALA A 109 4.34 6.42 -2.05
CA ALA A 109 4.78 5.04 -2.27
C ALA A 109 6.29 4.86 -2.02
N ALA A 110 7.12 5.81 -2.46
CA ALA A 110 8.56 5.77 -2.20
C ALA A 110 8.87 5.85 -0.70
N GLU A 111 8.22 6.76 0.03
CA GLU A 111 8.39 6.87 1.49
C GLU A 111 7.92 5.61 2.21
N MET A 112 6.78 5.05 1.81
CA MET A 112 6.25 3.80 2.38
C MET A 112 7.21 2.64 2.17
N LEU A 113 7.70 2.42 0.94
CA LEU A 113 8.64 1.33 0.64
C LEU A 113 9.96 1.48 1.40
N LEU A 114 10.50 2.69 1.52
CA LEU A 114 11.70 2.97 2.32
C LEU A 114 11.48 2.70 3.81
N ALA A 115 10.25 2.83 4.30
CA ALA A 115 9.87 2.52 5.68
C ALA A 115 9.46 1.04 5.89
N GLY A 116 9.54 0.18 4.84
CA GLY A 116 9.14 -1.24 4.92
C GLY A 116 7.64 -1.48 4.80
N VAL A 117 6.85 -0.48 4.40
CA VAL A 117 5.43 -0.64 4.08
C VAL A 117 5.31 -1.16 2.65
N THR A 118 4.65 -2.30 2.46
CA THR A 118 4.55 -3.00 1.17
C THR A 118 3.14 -3.03 0.59
N ALA A 119 2.17 -2.59 1.36
CA ALA A 119 0.78 -2.46 0.94
C ALA A 119 0.13 -1.22 1.56
N SER A 120 -0.75 -0.56 0.83
CA SER A 120 -1.50 0.62 1.29
C SER A 120 -2.98 0.47 0.98
N CYS A 121 -3.83 0.93 1.92
CA CYS A 121 -5.26 1.10 1.71
C CYS A 121 -5.52 2.59 1.49
N GLU A 122 -5.85 2.96 0.26
CA GLU A 122 -5.99 4.34 -0.18
C GLU A 122 -7.45 4.73 -0.40
N MET A 123 -7.80 5.92 0.05
CA MET A 123 -9.03 6.61 -0.34
C MET A 123 -8.68 8.02 -0.78
N TYR A 124 -8.76 8.28 -2.08
CA TYR A 124 -8.44 9.60 -2.62
C TYR A 124 -9.13 9.84 -3.97
N LEU A 125 -8.90 11.04 -4.53
CA LEU A 125 -9.36 11.43 -5.87
C LEU A 125 -8.41 10.88 -6.95
N PHE A 126 -8.90 10.74 -8.19
CA PHE A 126 -8.12 10.31 -9.36
C PHE A 126 -7.54 8.90 -9.22
N GLU A 127 -8.40 7.92 -8.94
CA GLU A 127 -8.04 6.55 -8.62
C GLU A 127 -7.09 5.91 -9.64
N GLU A 128 -7.27 6.18 -10.93
CA GLU A 128 -6.39 5.67 -12.00
C GLU A 128 -4.94 6.14 -11.84
N SER A 129 -4.75 7.39 -11.38
CA SER A 129 -3.41 7.92 -11.08
C SER A 129 -2.74 7.19 -9.92
N LEU A 130 -3.53 6.79 -8.90
CA LEU A 130 -3.02 6.01 -7.77
C LEU A 130 -2.64 4.60 -8.21
N VAL A 131 -3.45 3.95 -9.05
CA VAL A 131 -3.15 2.63 -9.63
C VAL A 131 -1.85 2.71 -10.42
N GLN A 132 -1.73 3.68 -11.33
CA GLN A 132 -0.53 3.85 -12.14
C GLN A 132 0.72 4.00 -11.28
N ALA A 133 0.71 4.92 -10.31
CA ALA A 133 1.85 5.15 -9.42
C ALA A 133 2.23 3.91 -8.61
N SER A 134 1.22 3.15 -8.15
CA SER A 134 1.43 1.93 -7.36
C SER A 134 2.06 0.81 -8.18
N LEU A 135 1.59 0.62 -9.42
CA LEU A 135 2.17 -0.37 -10.35
C LEU A 135 3.62 -0.01 -10.69
N GLU A 136 3.91 1.27 -10.94
CA GLU A 136 5.28 1.75 -11.21
C GLU A 136 6.21 1.56 -10.01
N ALA A 137 5.72 1.80 -8.79
CA ALA A 137 6.49 1.64 -7.56
C ALA A 137 6.61 0.18 -7.10
N GLY A 138 5.71 -0.70 -7.53
CA GLY A 138 5.64 -2.09 -7.08
C GLY A 138 5.06 -2.26 -5.67
N ILE A 139 4.27 -1.30 -5.17
CA ILE A 139 3.55 -1.40 -3.90
C ILE A 139 2.15 -1.97 -4.14
N ARG A 140 1.68 -2.85 -3.25
CA ARG A 140 0.30 -3.36 -3.32
C ARG A 140 -0.68 -2.27 -2.91
N LEU A 141 -1.82 -2.20 -3.62
CA LEU A 141 -2.80 -1.16 -3.43
C LEU A 141 -4.20 -1.74 -3.24
N ALA A 142 -4.84 -1.39 -2.13
CA ALA A 142 -6.28 -1.53 -1.94
C ALA A 142 -6.92 -0.15 -2.04
N ILE A 143 -7.68 0.11 -3.11
CA ILE A 143 -8.40 1.38 -3.27
C ILE A 143 -9.82 1.23 -2.73
N THR A 144 -10.22 2.22 -1.95
CA THR A 144 -11.58 2.39 -1.44
C THR A 144 -12.17 3.69 -2.01
N PRO A 145 -12.73 3.66 -3.23
CA PRO A 145 -13.28 4.86 -3.86
C PRO A 145 -14.40 5.48 -3.02
N GLY A 146 -14.26 6.78 -2.71
CA GLY A 146 -15.20 7.47 -1.84
C GLY A 146 -16.47 7.92 -2.57
N ILE A 147 -17.59 7.94 -1.84
CA ILE A 147 -18.82 8.65 -2.22
C ILE A 147 -19.04 9.74 -1.19
N ILE A 148 -18.74 10.99 -1.56
CA ILE A 148 -18.74 12.14 -0.64
C ILE A 148 -20.01 12.99 -0.82
N SER A 149 -21.12 12.37 -1.20
CA SER A 149 -22.40 13.05 -1.49
C SER A 149 -22.95 13.86 -0.31
N ALA A 150 -22.74 13.39 0.90
CA ALA A 150 -23.25 14.06 2.10
C ALA A 150 -22.56 15.40 2.41
N LEU A 151 -21.33 15.61 1.92
CA LEU A 151 -20.56 16.84 2.16
C LEU A 151 -20.82 17.94 1.13
N HIS A 152 -21.24 17.57 -0.08
CA HIS A 152 -21.42 18.50 -1.20
C HIS A 152 -22.87 18.68 -1.63
N GLY A 153 -23.84 18.12 -0.90
CA GLY A 153 -25.26 18.23 -1.26
C GLY A 153 -25.60 17.54 -2.58
N GLU A 154 -24.83 16.55 -2.98
CA GLU A 154 -25.08 15.79 -4.21
C GLU A 154 -26.42 15.07 -4.18
N THR A 155 -27.08 15.00 -5.33
CA THR A 155 -28.34 14.31 -5.48
C THR A 155 -28.15 12.80 -5.53
N TYR A 156 -29.22 12.03 -5.26
CA TYR A 156 -29.25 10.57 -5.41
C TYR A 156 -28.74 10.08 -6.78
N ASN A 157 -28.99 10.82 -7.84
CA ASN A 157 -28.55 10.46 -9.19
C ASN A 157 -27.02 10.60 -9.36
N ALA A 158 -26.39 11.60 -8.75
CA ALA A 158 -24.92 11.72 -8.76
C ALA A 158 -24.26 10.57 -8.01
N SER A 159 -24.79 10.19 -6.85
CA SER A 159 -24.31 9.02 -6.09
C SER A 159 -24.49 7.71 -6.87
N LYS A 160 -25.60 7.55 -7.60
CA LYS A 160 -25.83 6.37 -8.44
C LYS A 160 -24.85 6.30 -9.62
N SER A 161 -24.57 7.42 -10.27
CA SER A 161 -23.56 7.50 -11.33
C SER A 161 -22.17 7.15 -10.78
N ARG A 162 -21.82 7.64 -9.60
CA ARG A 162 -20.55 7.32 -8.94
C ARG A 162 -20.44 5.82 -8.61
N LEU A 163 -21.50 5.18 -8.13
CA LEU A 163 -21.53 3.73 -7.88
C LEU A 163 -21.29 2.93 -9.16
N SER A 164 -21.86 3.32 -10.28
CA SER A 164 -21.59 2.67 -11.57
C SER A 164 -20.12 2.81 -11.96
N ALA A 165 -19.56 4.03 -11.87
CA ALA A 165 -18.15 4.26 -12.17
C ALA A 165 -17.21 3.44 -11.26
N ILE A 166 -17.54 3.28 -9.97
CA ILE A 166 -16.79 2.43 -9.04
C ILE A 166 -16.86 0.95 -9.47
N ALA A 167 -18.03 0.47 -9.91
CA ALA A 167 -18.17 -0.90 -10.39
C ALA A 167 -17.34 -1.15 -11.66
N ASP A 168 -17.32 -0.20 -12.59
CA ASP A 168 -16.51 -0.24 -13.80
C ASP A 168 -15.02 -0.24 -13.47
N PHE A 169 -14.58 0.65 -12.58
CA PHE A 169 -13.22 0.71 -12.06
C PHE A 169 -12.80 -0.61 -11.39
N HIS A 170 -13.66 -1.17 -10.53
CA HIS A 170 -13.40 -2.48 -9.92
C HIS A 170 -13.21 -3.57 -10.97
N SER A 171 -14.09 -3.61 -11.97
CA SER A 171 -14.01 -4.62 -13.04
C SER A 171 -12.72 -4.51 -13.87
N GLN A 172 -12.18 -3.30 -14.00
CA GLN A 172 -10.97 -3.04 -14.77
C GLN A 172 -9.69 -3.35 -14.00
N TYR A 173 -9.64 -3.04 -12.71
CA TYR A 173 -8.40 -3.03 -11.93
C TYR A 173 -8.32 -4.10 -10.83
N HIS A 174 -9.43 -4.75 -10.49
CA HIS A 174 -9.42 -5.74 -9.42
C HIS A 174 -8.60 -6.96 -9.82
N ASN A 175 -7.51 -7.18 -9.11
CA ASN A 175 -6.66 -8.37 -9.25
C ASN A 175 -6.29 -8.90 -7.86
N PRO A 176 -7.02 -9.90 -7.34
CA PRO A 176 -6.78 -10.44 -6.01
C PRO A 176 -5.49 -11.26 -5.90
N GLU A 177 -4.85 -11.57 -7.03
CA GLU A 177 -3.62 -12.38 -7.07
C GLU A 177 -2.34 -11.54 -7.18
N SER A 178 -2.46 -10.22 -7.31
CA SER A 178 -1.30 -9.32 -7.47
C SER A 178 -0.70 -8.90 -6.14
#